data_f6b070242e826700271f3cdd63307c9b
#
_entry.id   f6b070242e826700271f3cdd63307c9b
#
_cell.length_a   1.000
_cell.length_b   1.000
_cell.length_c   1.000
_cell.angle_alpha   90.00
_cell.angle_beta   90.00
_cell.angle_gamma   90.00
#
_symmetry.space_group_name_H-M   'P 1'
#
loop_
_entity.id
_entity.type
_entity.pdbx_description
1 polymer ?
#
loop_
_entity_poly.entity_id
_entity_poly.type
_entity_poly.pdbx_seq_one_letter_code
_entity_poly.pdbx_strand_id
1 'polypeptide(L)'
;MPSSSSPSSTQQQLMTIDESVTLIPGLPYDVASLILSFIPYSHQSRLKATCKSWCLFFSSKTLIFHRRKLSRLSHLLCIFPEDPSISSPFLFDASNLAWRPLPPLPCNPSTYSLTNFTSVSLGPDVYLVGGSHFDARSFPLDLPLPTDSAFRFNFITFSWERIAPMISPRGSFACAAVPGLNQIIVAGGGSRHSLFAAGGSRISSVERYDVARNEWVEMDGLPRFRAGCVGFMAEESGEFWVMGGYGDSRTVSGVFPVDEYYRDAVVLELKKNDDDGSHGWGTWREVGDMWGEGERTRLGKIVVMEDEDHRRPEVFMLDNNDISRYDKALNRWHKETSVPRKVPCKKSFGFVALNGELHVMSPVNGIDSMETRRPRQHKRGTLFIQVYHPRKKTWRSIYTKPPFPQPLDFSTAVMCSIKL
;
A
#
# COMPACT_ATOMS: atom_id res chain seq x y z
N MET A 1 -16.75 48.42 -17.32
CA MET A 1 -17.15 47.34 -16.38
C MET A 1 -17.57 46.14 -17.17
N PRO A 2 -16.83 45.04 -17.11
CA PRO A 2 -17.37 43.72 -17.43
C PRO A 2 -17.45 42.89 -16.16
N SER A 3 -18.58 42.25 -15.98
CA SER A 3 -19.01 41.39 -14.91
C SER A 3 -18.15 40.10 -14.82
N SER A 4 -17.60 39.87 -13.65
CA SER A 4 -16.94 38.60 -13.26
C SER A 4 -17.99 37.50 -13.11
N SER A 5 -17.96 36.53 -14.01
CA SER A 5 -18.66 35.29 -13.86
C SER A 5 -17.78 34.33 -13.04
N SER A 6 -18.18 34.05 -11.81
CA SER A 6 -17.68 33.00 -10.96
C SER A 6 -17.93 31.62 -11.60
N PRO A 7 -16.97 30.65 -11.51
CA PRO A 7 -17.22 29.30 -11.98
C PRO A 7 -18.16 28.59 -11.02
N SER A 8 -19.25 28.07 -11.58
CA SER A 8 -20.23 27.23 -10.91
C SER A 8 -19.60 26.01 -10.29
N SER A 9 -19.77 25.89 -8.98
CA SER A 9 -19.53 24.68 -8.20
C SER A 9 -20.39 23.53 -8.74
N THR A 10 -19.79 22.63 -9.51
CA THR A 10 -20.42 21.36 -9.88
C THR A 10 -20.40 20.48 -8.63
N GLN A 11 -21.43 20.61 -7.81
CA GLN A 11 -21.75 19.66 -6.77
C GLN A 11 -21.90 18.29 -7.43
N GLN A 12 -20.98 17.38 -7.12
CA GLN A 12 -21.12 15.98 -7.44
C GLN A 12 -22.36 15.46 -6.73
N GLN A 13 -23.48 15.41 -7.43
CA GLN A 13 -24.65 14.67 -7.00
C GLN A 13 -24.24 13.20 -6.86
N LEU A 14 -24.15 12.73 -5.62
CA LEU A 14 -24.14 11.32 -5.29
C LEU A 14 -25.39 10.71 -5.91
N MET A 15 -25.23 9.96 -7.00
CA MET A 15 -26.33 9.20 -7.59
C MET A 15 -26.75 8.13 -6.57
N THR A 16 -27.76 8.43 -5.77
CA THR A 16 -28.60 7.43 -5.14
C THR A 16 -29.29 6.69 -6.28
N ILE A 17 -29.04 5.38 -6.42
CA ILE A 17 -29.74 4.57 -7.43
C ILE A 17 -31.20 4.54 -7.00
N ASP A 18 -32.07 5.04 -7.86
CA ASP A 18 -33.52 4.99 -7.68
C ASP A 18 -33.91 3.50 -7.62
N GLU A 19 -34.59 3.10 -6.53
CA GLU A 19 -35.06 1.71 -6.32
C GLU A 19 -36.05 1.24 -7.40
N SER A 20 -36.55 2.16 -8.25
CA SER A 20 -37.35 1.87 -9.42
C SER A 20 -36.56 1.20 -10.56
N VAL A 21 -35.23 1.17 -10.49
CA VAL A 21 -34.38 0.58 -11.55
C VAL A 21 -34.41 -0.95 -11.48
N THR A 22 -34.93 -1.59 -12.52
CA THR A 22 -34.88 -3.04 -12.65
C THR A 22 -33.46 -3.52 -12.95
N LEU A 23 -32.85 -4.26 -12.02
CA LEU A 23 -31.52 -4.85 -12.22
C LEU A 23 -31.61 -6.21 -12.93
N ILE A 24 -32.52 -7.07 -12.50
CA ILE A 24 -32.80 -8.37 -13.12
C ILE A 24 -34.31 -8.45 -13.36
N PRO A 25 -34.77 -8.64 -14.61
CA PRO A 25 -36.21 -8.74 -14.90
C PRO A 25 -36.88 -9.81 -14.07
N GLY A 26 -38.00 -9.49 -13.47
CA GLY A 26 -38.79 -10.40 -12.64
C GLY A 26 -38.35 -10.56 -11.18
N LEU A 27 -37.25 -9.86 -10.77
CA LEU A 27 -36.80 -9.86 -9.39
C LEU A 27 -36.95 -8.46 -8.75
N PRO A 28 -37.32 -8.37 -7.46
CA PRO A 28 -37.25 -7.15 -6.68
C PRO A 28 -35.79 -6.63 -6.63
N TYR A 29 -35.63 -5.29 -6.53
CA TYR A 29 -34.31 -4.64 -6.56
C TYR A 29 -33.36 -5.16 -5.48
N ASP A 30 -33.81 -5.33 -4.25
CA ASP A 30 -33.04 -5.83 -3.12
C ASP A 30 -32.50 -7.24 -3.36
N VAL A 31 -33.31 -8.15 -3.89
CA VAL A 31 -32.91 -9.52 -4.24
C VAL A 31 -31.91 -9.51 -5.39
N ALA A 32 -32.19 -8.74 -6.45
CA ALA A 32 -31.30 -8.63 -7.61
C ALA A 32 -29.94 -8.01 -7.23
N SER A 33 -29.94 -6.98 -6.38
CA SER A 33 -28.72 -6.33 -5.90
C SER A 33 -27.87 -7.27 -5.03
N LEU A 34 -28.49 -8.10 -4.19
CA LEU A 34 -27.79 -9.13 -3.44
C LEU A 34 -27.15 -10.17 -4.36
N ILE A 35 -27.90 -10.70 -5.34
CA ILE A 35 -27.36 -11.67 -6.31
C ILE A 35 -26.15 -11.12 -7.04
N LEU A 36 -26.24 -9.88 -7.54
CA LEU A 36 -25.13 -9.24 -8.25
C LEU A 36 -23.94 -8.95 -7.33
N SER A 37 -24.14 -8.78 -6.04
CA SER A 37 -23.09 -8.55 -5.05
C SER A 37 -22.17 -9.76 -4.80
N PHE A 38 -22.61 -10.98 -5.17
CA PHE A 38 -21.77 -12.18 -5.11
C PHE A 38 -20.72 -12.24 -6.23
N ILE A 39 -20.85 -11.41 -7.26
CA ILE A 39 -19.94 -11.45 -8.41
C ILE A 39 -18.58 -10.84 -8.03
N PRO A 40 -17.46 -11.58 -8.18
CA PRO A 40 -16.13 -11.07 -7.88
C PRO A 40 -15.79 -9.82 -8.69
N TYR A 41 -14.97 -8.94 -8.11
CA TYR A 41 -14.59 -7.67 -8.74
C TYR A 41 -13.96 -7.86 -10.14
N SER A 42 -13.14 -8.90 -10.31
CA SER A 42 -12.48 -9.23 -11.60
C SER A 42 -13.45 -9.47 -12.76
N HIS A 43 -14.70 -9.87 -12.48
CA HIS A 43 -15.73 -10.10 -13.50
C HIS A 43 -16.61 -8.89 -13.77
N GLN A 44 -16.66 -7.92 -12.86
CA GLN A 44 -17.59 -6.79 -12.93
C GLN A 44 -17.40 -5.91 -14.17
N SER A 45 -16.17 -5.76 -14.67
CA SER A 45 -15.89 -4.93 -15.85
C SER A 45 -16.63 -5.41 -17.11
N ARG A 46 -16.76 -6.73 -17.29
CA ARG A 46 -17.53 -7.32 -18.40
C ARG A 46 -19.02 -7.09 -18.22
N LEU A 47 -19.49 -7.18 -16.99
CA LEU A 47 -20.91 -7.02 -16.67
C LEU A 47 -21.37 -5.56 -16.73
N LYS A 48 -20.49 -4.61 -16.44
CA LYS A 48 -20.75 -3.18 -16.67
C LYS A 48 -21.05 -2.84 -18.13
N ALA A 49 -20.57 -3.65 -19.08
CA ALA A 49 -20.79 -3.45 -20.50
C ALA A 49 -22.12 -4.03 -21.01
N THR A 50 -22.89 -4.77 -20.19
CA THR A 50 -24.12 -5.46 -20.64
C THR A 50 -25.32 -4.52 -20.73
N CYS A 51 -25.57 -3.68 -19.70
CA CYS A 51 -26.64 -2.70 -19.70
C CYS A 51 -26.36 -1.53 -18.74
N LYS A 52 -27.10 -0.43 -18.93
CA LYS A 52 -26.96 0.78 -18.10
C LYS A 52 -27.21 0.53 -16.63
N SER A 53 -28.23 -0.25 -16.27
CA SER A 53 -28.57 -0.56 -14.87
C SER A 53 -27.41 -1.27 -14.15
N TRP A 54 -26.81 -2.27 -14.79
CA TRP A 54 -25.67 -2.98 -14.23
C TRP A 54 -24.41 -2.09 -14.18
N CYS A 55 -24.19 -1.24 -15.20
CA CYS A 55 -23.08 -0.28 -15.17
C CYS A 55 -23.20 0.65 -13.95
N LEU A 56 -24.36 1.20 -13.69
CA LEU A 56 -24.63 2.06 -12.54
C LEU A 56 -24.48 1.28 -11.23
N PHE A 57 -25.09 0.10 -11.11
CA PHE A 57 -25.01 -0.71 -9.90
C PHE A 57 -23.57 -1.10 -9.55
N PHE A 58 -22.79 -1.64 -10.52
CA PHE A 58 -21.39 -2.03 -10.32
C PHE A 58 -20.44 -0.83 -10.15
N SER A 59 -20.92 0.39 -10.36
CA SER A 59 -20.18 1.64 -10.10
C SER A 59 -20.75 2.41 -8.91
N SER A 60 -21.45 1.76 -8.00
CA SER A 60 -22.11 2.39 -6.85
C SER A 60 -21.46 2.01 -5.52
N LYS A 61 -21.62 2.90 -4.54
CA LYS A 61 -21.25 2.61 -3.14
C LYS A 61 -22.12 1.51 -2.54
N THR A 62 -23.35 1.36 -3.02
CA THR A 62 -24.32 0.32 -2.59
C THR A 62 -23.75 -1.07 -2.78
N LEU A 63 -23.09 -1.34 -3.91
CA LEU A 63 -22.43 -2.63 -4.15
C LEU A 63 -21.38 -2.94 -3.08
N ILE A 64 -20.49 -1.99 -2.79
CA ILE A 64 -19.42 -2.17 -1.79
C ILE A 64 -20.03 -2.39 -0.41
N PHE A 65 -21.06 -1.64 -0.07
CA PHE A 65 -21.80 -1.82 1.19
C PHE A 65 -22.40 -3.22 1.32
N HIS A 66 -23.11 -3.71 0.29
CA HIS A 66 -23.65 -5.08 0.28
C HIS A 66 -22.55 -6.14 0.39
N ARG A 67 -21.48 -6.00 -0.38
CA ARG A 67 -20.35 -6.94 -0.33
C ARG A 67 -19.69 -6.98 1.04
N ARG A 68 -19.52 -5.81 1.68
CA ARG A 68 -19.01 -5.73 3.06
C ARG A 68 -19.93 -6.43 4.05
N LYS A 69 -21.24 -6.16 3.98
CA LYS A 69 -22.25 -6.80 4.85
C LYS A 69 -22.30 -8.31 4.66
N LEU A 70 -22.05 -8.80 3.46
CA LEU A 70 -22.00 -10.23 3.12
C LEU A 70 -20.63 -10.89 3.37
N SER A 71 -19.63 -10.15 3.85
CA SER A 71 -18.23 -10.61 3.95
C SER A 71 -17.70 -11.17 2.63
N ARG A 72 -18.02 -10.51 1.51
CA ARG A 72 -17.66 -10.89 0.14
C ARG A 72 -16.77 -9.88 -0.57
N LEU A 73 -16.08 -9.01 0.17
CA LEU A 73 -15.10 -8.11 -0.44
C LEU A 73 -13.98 -8.91 -1.10
N SER A 74 -13.60 -8.52 -2.31
CA SER A 74 -12.43 -9.07 -2.99
C SER A 74 -11.17 -8.39 -2.45
N HIS A 75 -10.21 -9.18 -1.99
CA HIS A 75 -8.89 -8.67 -1.60
C HIS A 75 -8.01 -8.62 -2.85
N LEU A 76 -7.65 -7.43 -3.26
CA LEU A 76 -6.94 -7.16 -4.49
C LEU A 76 -5.62 -6.44 -4.18
N LEU A 77 -4.65 -6.58 -5.07
CA LEU A 77 -3.34 -5.95 -4.94
C LEU A 77 -3.14 -4.93 -6.06
N CYS A 78 -2.96 -3.67 -5.68
CA CYS A 78 -2.47 -2.63 -6.57
C CYS A 78 -0.93 -2.73 -6.63
N ILE A 79 -0.38 -2.79 -7.84
CA ILE A 79 1.06 -2.84 -8.09
C ILE A 79 1.42 -1.63 -8.95
N PHE A 80 2.34 -0.83 -8.45
CA PHE A 80 2.86 0.38 -9.08
C PHE A 80 4.33 0.12 -9.47
N PRO A 81 4.60 -0.30 -10.71
CA PRO A 81 5.97 -0.47 -11.19
C PRO A 81 6.68 0.87 -11.31
N GLU A 82 7.96 0.92 -10.97
CA GLU A 82 8.79 2.11 -11.22
C GLU A 82 9.36 2.14 -12.65
N ASP A 83 9.42 0.98 -13.32
CA ASP A 83 9.95 0.87 -14.68
C ASP A 83 9.13 1.74 -15.66
N PRO A 84 9.72 2.79 -16.26
CA PRO A 84 9.00 3.72 -17.15
C PRO A 84 8.49 3.04 -18.43
N SER A 85 8.99 1.86 -18.79
CA SER A 85 8.48 1.07 -19.91
C SER A 85 7.14 0.39 -19.61
N ILE A 86 6.75 0.34 -18.33
CA ILE A 86 5.44 -0.13 -17.87
C ILE A 86 4.56 1.09 -17.59
N SER A 87 3.82 1.52 -18.59
CA SER A 87 3.11 2.82 -18.58
C SER A 87 1.95 2.95 -17.59
N SER A 88 1.51 1.85 -16.98
CA SER A 88 0.32 1.84 -16.12
C SER A 88 0.52 0.98 -14.88
N PRO A 89 -0.07 1.33 -13.74
CA PRO A 89 -0.20 0.44 -12.62
C PRO A 89 -1.18 -0.68 -12.92
N PHE A 90 -1.14 -1.74 -12.11
CA PHE A 90 -1.98 -2.92 -12.29
C PHE A 90 -2.69 -3.32 -11.02
N LEU A 91 -3.92 -3.80 -11.19
CA LEU A 91 -4.68 -4.49 -10.16
C LEU A 91 -4.56 -5.99 -10.38
N PHE A 92 -4.13 -6.71 -9.37
CA PHE A 92 -4.01 -8.16 -9.38
C PHE A 92 -4.99 -8.80 -8.41
N ASP A 93 -5.78 -9.74 -8.92
CA ASP A 93 -6.68 -10.61 -8.16
C ASP A 93 -6.01 -11.98 -7.98
N ALA A 94 -5.48 -12.23 -6.80
CA ALA A 94 -4.77 -13.47 -6.49
C ALA A 94 -5.70 -14.70 -6.46
N SER A 95 -6.99 -14.52 -6.16
CA SER A 95 -7.97 -15.61 -6.11
C SER A 95 -8.37 -16.10 -7.50
N ASN A 96 -8.50 -15.18 -8.45
CA ASN A 96 -8.89 -15.47 -9.84
C ASN A 96 -7.70 -15.44 -10.82
N LEU A 97 -6.49 -15.17 -10.36
CA LEU A 97 -5.27 -14.98 -11.16
C LEU A 97 -5.46 -13.96 -12.31
N ALA A 98 -6.27 -12.95 -12.06
CA ALA A 98 -6.67 -11.96 -13.04
C ALA A 98 -5.89 -10.66 -12.86
N TRP A 99 -5.46 -10.09 -14.00
CA TRP A 99 -4.76 -8.82 -14.08
C TRP A 99 -5.62 -7.79 -14.77
N ARG A 100 -5.67 -6.59 -14.24
CA ARG A 100 -6.36 -5.45 -14.83
C ARG A 100 -5.47 -4.22 -14.81
N PRO A 101 -5.23 -3.54 -15.95
CA PRO A 101 -4.55 -2.27 -15.94
C PRO A 101 -5.40 -1.22 -15.25
N LEU A 102 -4.76 -0.36 -14.47
CA LEU A 102 -5.34 0.87 -13.93
C LEU A 102 -4.95 2.03 -14.86
N PRO A 103 -5.71 3.12 -14.86
CA PRO A 103 -5.29 4.34 -15.57
C PRO A 103 -3.89 4.77 -15.13
N PRO A 104 -3.08 5.34 -16.05
CA PRO A 104 -1.76 5.86 -15.69
C PRO A 104 -1.87 6.95 -14.64
N LEU A 105 -0.81 7.09 -13.83
CA LEU A 105 -0.73 8.14 -12.83
C LEU A 105 -0.86 9.52 -13.48
N PRO A 106 -1.52 10.49 -12.84
CA PRO A 106 -1.71 11.84 -13.38
C PRO A 106 -0.45 12.71 -13.22
N CYS A 107 0.74 12.13 -13.27
CA CYS A 107 2.03 12.81 -13.41
C CYS A 107 2.53 12.62 -14.83
N ASN A 108 3.34 13.53 -15.34
CA ASN A 108 3.80 13.50 -16.72
C ASN A 108 4.78 12.31 -16.92
N PRO A 109 4.36 11.18 -17.54
CA PRO A 109 5.19 9.98 -17.64
C PRO A 109 6.36 10.13 -18.60
N SER A 110 6.35 11.16 -19.46
CA SER A 110 7.43 11.42 -20.42
C SER A 110 8.58 12.21 -19.82
N THR A 111 8.38 12.87 -18.68
CA THR A 111 9.35 13.78 -18.09
C THR A 111 9.72 13.39 -16.67
N TYR A 112 8.75 12.95 -15.88
CA TYR A 112 8.95 12.65 -14.45
C TYR A 112 8.32 11.31 -14.11
N SER A 113 9.06 10.50 -13.40
CA SER A 113 8.57 9.31 -12.74
C SER A 113 8.36 9.62 -11.26
N LEU A 114 7.24 9.25 -10.70
CA LEU A 114 7.01 9.31 -9.26
C LEU A 114 7.49 8.02 -8.63
N THR A 115 8.51 8.12 -7.79
CA THR A 115 9.15 6.97 -7.14
C THR A 115 9.11 7.13 -5.62
N ASN A 116 9.31 6.03 -4.88
CA ASN A 116 9.50 6.07 -3.44
C ASN A 116 8.34 6.72 -2.65
N PHE A 117 7.16 6.74 -3.25
CA PHE A 117 5.93 7.16 -2.59
C PHE A 117 5.39 6.05 -1.68
N THR A 118 4.50 6.41 -0.79
CA THR A 118 3.76 5.44 0.02
C THR A 118 2.32 5.33 -0.47
N SER A 119 1.78 4.13 -0.47
CA SER A 119 0.40 3.87 -0.84
C SER A 119 -0.38 3.27 0.32
N VAL A 120 -1.61 3.72 0.49
CA VAL A 120 -2.52 3.24 1.52
C VAL A 120 -3.95 3.19 0.98
N SER A 121 -4.72 2.20 1.41
CA SER A 121 -6.14 2.07 1.05
C SER A 121 -7.03 2.56 2.18
N LEU A 122 -8.11 3.27 1.82
CA LEU A 122 -9.13 3.71 2.75
C LEU A 122 -10.50 3.64 2.04
N GLY A 123 -11.35 2.72 2.49
CA GLY A 123 -12.60 2.41 1.79
C GLY A 123 -12.35 1.92 0.36
N PRO A 124 -13.06 2.47 -0.65
CA PRO A 124 -12.90 2.11 -2.06
C PRO A 124 -11.78 2.89 -2.76
N ASP A 125 -10.96 3.62 -2.03
CA ASP A 125 -9.95 4.51 -2.57
C ASP A 125 -8.54 4.02 -2.23
N VAL A 126 -7.60 4.23 -3.15
CA VAL A 126 -6.16 4.10 -2.92
C VAL A 126 -5.54 5.48 -3.00
N TYR A 127 -4.78 5.82 -1.98
CA TYR A 127 -4.05 7.08 -1.86
C TYR A 127 -2.57 6.82 -2.14
N LEU A 128 -1.99 7.65 -2.98
CA LEU A 128 -0.55 7.72 -3.22
C LEU A 128 -0.06 9.04 -2.68
N VAL A 129 0.89 8.98 -1.77
CA VAL A 129 1.31 10.16 -1.00
C VAL A 129 2.81 10.31 -1.08
N GLY A 130 3.28 11.52 -1.35
CA GLY A 130 4.68 11.90 -1.37
C GLY A 130 5.50 11.15 -2.41
N GLY A 131 6.72 10.81 -2.03
CA GLY A 131 7.71 10.18 -2.91
C GLY A 131 8.73 11.17 -3.42
N SER A 132 9.31 10.86 -4.55
CA SER A 132 10.30 11.71 -5.21
C SER A 132 10.02 11.78 -6.70
N HIS A 133 10.11 12.97 -7.26
CA HIS A 133 10.13 13.16 -8.70
C HIS A 133 11.55 13.00 -9.22
N PHE A 134 11.66 12.29 -10.32
CA PHE A 134 12.93 12.09 -10.96
C PHE A 134 12.75 12.20 -12.48
N ASP A 135 13.60 12.97 -13.14
CA ASP A 135 13.60 13.09 -14.60
C ASP A 135 14.37 11.90 -15.20
N ALA A 136 13.68 11.01 -15.86
CA ALA A 136 14.27 9.83 -16.50
C ALA A 136 15.31 10.20 -17.59
N ARG A 137 15.27 11.43 -18.13
CA ARG A 137 16.22 11.89 -19.14
C ARG A 137 17.53 12.41 -18.53
N SER A 138 17.44 12.95 -17.33
CA SER A 138 18.61 13.51 -16.61
C SER A 138 19.30 12.50 -15.70
N PHE A 139 18.73 11.29 -15.53
CA PHE A 139 19.34 10.24 -14.73
C PHE A 139 20.65 9.72 -15.36
N PRO A 140 21.77 9.53 -14.61
CA PRO A 140 21.88 9.66 -13.15
C PRO A 140 22.39 11.03 -12.65
N LEU A 141 22.37 12.08 -13.46
CA LEU A 141 22.95 13.38 -13.15
C LEU A 141 22.14 14.14 -12.09
N ASP A 142 20.79 14.03 -12.14
CA ASP A 142 19.91 14.68 -11.20
C ASP A 142 19.48 13.72 -10.09
N LEU A 143 19.57 14.19 -8.84
CA LEU A 143 19.07 13.48 -7.68
C LEU A 143 17.54 13.59 -7.61
N PRO A 144 16.82 12.50 -7.23
CA PRO A 144 15.40 12.57 -7.01
C PRO A 144 15.04 13.60 -5.93
N LEU A 145 14.11 14.49 -6.24
CA LEU A 145 13.63 15.51 -5.32
C LEU A 145 12.34 15.03 -4.62
N PRO A 146 12.28 15.12 -3.27
CA PRO A 146 11.06 14.76 -2.55
C PRO A 146 9.90 15.67 -2.97
N THR A 147 8.70 15.12 -3.01
CA THR A 147 7.47 15.83 -3.38
C THR A 147 6.45 15.77 -2.25
N ASP A 148 5.61 16.79 -2.19
CA ASP A 148 4.43 16.91 -1.35
C ASP A 148 3.16 16.39 -2.04
N SER A 149 3.28 15.98 -3.30
CA SER A 149 2.14 15.59 -4.14
C SER A 149 1.37 14.42 -3.56
N ALA A 150 0.05 14.48 -3.65
CA ALA A 150 -0.83 13.41 -3.21
C ALA A 150 -1.95 13.18 -4.24
N PHE A 151 -2.28 11.91 -4.45
CA PHE A 151 -3.28 11.47 -5.43
C PHE A 151 -4.20 10.44 -4.80
N ARG A 152 -5.46 10.45 -5.24
CA ARG A 152 -6.47 9.46 -4.89
C ARG A 152 -6.95 8.75 -6.14
N PHE A 153 -6.97 7.42 -6.13
CA PHE A 153 -7.67 6.61 -7.12
C PHE A 153 -8.95 6.07 -6.54
N ASN A 154 -10.07 6.44 -7.14
CA ASN A 154 -11.38 5.96 -6.72
C ASN A 154 -11.82 4.79 -7.60
N PHE A 155 -12.02 3.60 -6.99
CA PHE A 155 -12.42 2.39 -7.71
C PHE A 155 -13.89 2.37 -8.16
N ILE A 156 -14.71 3.27 -7.64
CA ILE A 156 -16.11 3.43 -8.06
C ILE A 156 -16.16 4.19 -9.39
N THR A 157 -15.53 5.36 -9.46
CA THR A 157 -15.45 6.19 -10.67
C THR A 157 -14.38 5.72 -11.64
N PHE A 158 -13.44 4.89 -11.16
CA PHE A 158 -12.30 4.37 -11.89
C PHE A 158 -11.40 5.48 -12.45
N SER A 159 -11.15 6.49 -11.64
CA SER A 159 -10.39 7.69 -12.02
C SER A 159 -9.46 8.16 -10.93
N TRP A 160 -8.35 8.79 -11.36
CA TRP A 160 -7.44 9.52 -10.49
C TRP A 160 -7.93 10.93 -10.25
N GLU A 161 -7.69 11.43 -9.06
CA GLU A 161 -7.77 12.86 -8.76
C GLU A 161 -6.56 13.31 -7.93
N ARG A 162 -6.15 14.54 -8.11
CA ARG A 162 -5.15 15.18 -7.25
C ARG A 162 -5.86 15.72 -6.02
N ILE A 163 -5.35 15.40 -4.85
CA ILE A 163 -5.82 15.90 -3.56
C ILE A 163 -4.87 16.97 -3.03
N ALA A 164 -5.21 17.62 -1.92
CA ALA A 164 -4.36 18.62 -1.31
C ALA A 164 -2.93 18.08 -1.09
N PRO A 165 -1.89 18.85 -1.41
CA PRO A 165 -0.51 18.46 -1.16
C PRO A 165 -0.21 18.43 0.34
N MET A 166 0.76 17.60 0.75
CA MET A 166 1.28 17.62 2.13
C MET A 166 1.92 18.98 2.46
N ILE A 167 2.07 19.27 3.73
CA ILE A 167 2.77 20.46 4.22
C ILE A 167 4.27 20.33 3.95
N SER A 168 4.84 19.13 4.16
CA SER A 168 6.26 18.85 3.98
C SER A 168 6.50 17.81 2.88
N PRO A 169 7.35 18.09 1.89
CA PRO A 169 7.72 17.10 0.88
C PRO A 169 8.53 15.95 1.52
N ARG A 170 8.15 14.70 1.23
CA ARG A 170 8.77 13.51 1.82
C ARG A 170 8.69 12.27 0.95
N GLY A 171 9.76 11.46 1.00
CA GLY A 171 9.79 10.10 0.48
C GLY A 171 10.18 9.11 1.59
N SER A 172 9.93 7.82 1.41
CA SER A 172 10.32 6.75 2.36
C SER A 172 9.89 7.01 3.81
N PHE A 173 8.62 7.25 4.05
CA PHE A 173 8.05 7.58 5.35
C PHE A 173 7.04 6.54 5.81
N ALA A 174 6.71 6.56 7.10
CA ALA A 174 5.63 5.77 7.67
C ALA A 174 4.27 6.37 7.31
N CYS A 175 3.33 5.52 6.90
CA CYS A 175 1.98 5.92 6.54
C CYS A 175 0.97 4.87 6.98
N ALA A 176 -0.17 5.31 7.48
CA ALA A 176 -1.30 4.45 7.79
C ALA A 176 -2.64 5.16 7.56
N ALA A 177 -3.65 4.40 7.16
CA ALA A 177 -5.03 4.83 7.20
C ALA A 177 -5.61 4.66 8.61
N VAL A 178 -6.51 5.57 9.01
CA VAL A 178 -7.31 5.53 10.22
C VAL A 178 -8.78 5.48 9.83
N PRO A 179 -9.33 4.31 9.50
CA PRO A 179 -10.67 4.18 8.92
C PRO A 179 -11.76 4.77 9.81
N GLY A 180 -11.66 4.57 11.13
CA GLY A 180 -12.63 5.10 12.09
C GLY A 180 -12.77 6.62 12.09
N LEU A 181 -11.72 7.35 11.69
CA LEU A 181 -11.72 8.81 11.57
C LEU A 181 -11.76 9.30 10.13
N ASN A 182 -11.71 8.41 9.13
CA ASN A 182 -11.58 8.74 7.72
C ASN A 182 -10.35 9.64 7.46
N GLN A 183 -9.21 9.28 8.06
CA GLN A 183 -7.96 10.04 8.00
C GLN A 183 -6.80 9.15 7.53
N ILE A 184 -5.71 9.82 7.09
CA ILE A 184 -4.42 9.19 6.78
C ILE A 184 -3.37 9.93 7.59
N ILE A 185 -2.44 9.17 8.22
CA ILE A 185 -1.32 9.75 8.95
C ILE A 185 -0.03 9.41 8.24
N VAL A 186 0.88 10.38 8.18
CA VAL A 186 2.24 10.24 7.66
C VAL A 186 3.24 10.74 8.68
N ALA A 187 4.37 10.04 8.83
CA ALA A 187 5.37 10.37 9.84
C ALA A 187 6.80 10.16 9.32
N GLY A 188 7.66 11.15 9.55
CA GLY A 188 9.05 11.11 9.15
C GLY A 188 9.26 11.17 7.65
N GLY A 189 10.31 10.51 7.16
CA GLY A 189 10.70 10.50 5.75
C GLY A 189 11.90 11.41 5.45
N GLY A 190 12.17 11.56 4.16
CA GLY A 190 13.30 12.38 3.69
C GLY A 190 13.49 12.31 2.19
N SER A 191 14.64 12.79 1.74
CA SER A 191 15.01 12.84 0.32
C SER A 191 15.80 11.62 -0.17
N ARG A 192 16.06 10.62 0.68
CA ARG A 192 16.82 9.44 0.26
C ARG A 192 16.07 8.62 -0.76
N HIS A 193 16.75 8.25 -1.82
CA HIS A 193 16.24 7.31 -2.82
C HIS A 193 17.01 5.99 -2.74
N SER A 194 16.35 4.88 -3.05
CA SER A 194 16.91 3.51 -2.97
C SER A 194 18.15 3.30 -3.85
N LEU A 195 18.29 4.09 -4.92
CA LEU A 195 19.42 4.02 -5.84
C LEU A 195 20.69 4.74 -5.32
N PHE A 196 20.60 5.53 -4.25
CA PHE A 196 21.73 6.27 -3.69
C PHE A 196 22.07 5.71 -2.30
N ALA A 197 23.35 5.34 -2.12
CA ALA A 197 23.78 4.53 -0.99
C ALA A 197 23.69 5.22 0.37
N ALA A 198 23.84 6.53 0.44
CA ALA A 198 23.77 7.28 1.71
C ALA A 198 23.50 8.77 1.47
N GLY A 199 23.04 9.47 2.51
CA GLY A 199 22.77 10.91 2.46
C GLY A 199 21.28 11.24 2.26
N GLY A 200 20.99 12.52 2.08
CA GLY A 200 19.65 13.06 1.97
C GLY A 200 19.10 13.62 3.29
N SER A 201 18.10 14.49 3.17
CA SER A 201 17.43 15.07 4.33
C SER A 201 16.57 14.02 5.05
N ARG A 202 16.38 14.21 6.34
CA ARG A 202 15.48 13.45 7.17
C ARG A 202 14.63 14.40 7.97
N ILE A 203 13.36 14.05 8.17
CA ILE A 203 12.43 14.87 8.89
C ILE A 203 11.77 14.07 10.03
N SER A 204 11.33 14.78 11.05
CA SER A 204 10.54 14.22 12.18
C SER A 204 9.09 14.66 12.11
N SER A 205 8.70 15.53 11.17
CA SER A 205 7.34 16.05 11.10
C SER A 205 6.33 14.94 10.85
N VAL A 206 5.15 15.11 11.44
CA VAL A 206 4.01 14.23 11.33
C VAL A 206 2.81 15.05 10.86
N GLU A 207 2.08 14.52 9.91
CA GLU A 207 0.91 15.19 9.35
C GLU A 207 -0.25 14.20 9.25
N ARG A 208 -1.45 14.69 9.42
CA ARG A 208 -2.68 13.93 9.16
C ARG A 208 -3.48 14.58 8.04
N TYR A 209 -4.02 13.76 7.18
CA TYR A 209 -4.92 14.15 6.10
C TYR A 209 -6.36 13.85 6.49
N ASP A 210 -7.21 14.86 6.47
CA ASP A 210 -8.66 14.71 6.62
C ASP A 210 -9.29 14.55 5.25
N VAL A 211 -9.81 13.36 4.97
CA VAL A 211 -10.38 13.03 3.66
C VAL A 211 -11.64 13.87 3.35
N ALA A 212 -12.44 14.17 4.38
CA ALA A 212 -13.69 14.92 4.19
C ALA A 212 -13.44 16.40 3.88
N ARG A 213 -12.39 16.96 4.50
CA ARG A 213 -12.01 18.38 4.30
C ARG A 213 -11.03 18.58 3.16
N ASN A 214 -10.38 17.49 2.68
CA ASN A 214 -9.27 17.54 1.73
C ASN A 214 -8.14 18.45 2.23
N GLU A 215 -7.70 18.28 3.46
CA GLU A 215 -6.77 19.16 4.15
C GLU A 215 -5.74 18.35 4.94
N TRP A 216 -4.47 18.81 4.93
CA TRP A 216 -3.41 18.30 5.78
C TRP A 216 -3.25 19.18 7.01
N VAL A 217 -3.05 18.57 8.16
CA VAL A 217 -2.85 19.24 9.45
C VAL A 217 -1.61 18.68 10.10
N GLU A 218 -0.72 19.57 10.55
CA GLU A 218 0.49 19.21 11.29
C GLU A 218 0.14 18.65 12.66
N MET A 219 0.93 17.70 13.11
CA MET A 219 0.83 17.04 14.43
C MET A 219 2.16 17.10 15.14
N ASP A 220 2.18 16.68 16.41
CA ASP A 220 3.41 16.54 17.18
C ASP A 220 4.38 15.60 16.47
N GLY A 221 5.60 16.10 16.23
CA GLY A 221 6.63 15.38 15.50
C GLY A 221 7.13 14.12 16.20
N LEU A 222 7.79 13.25 15.44
CA LEU A 222 8.49 12.09 15.98
C LEU A 222 9.59 12.53 16.97
N PRO A 223 9.88 11.75 18.03
CA PRO A 223 10.94 12.06 18.98
C PRO A 223 12.33 12.19 18.34
N ARG A 224 12.54 11.53 17.19
CA ARG A 224 13.79 11.53 16.42
C ARG A 224 13.51 11.57 14.93
N PHE A 225 14.43 12.16 14.14
CA PHE A 225 14.40 12.06 12.68
C PHE A 225 14.41 10.59 12.24
N ARG A 226 13.52 10.22 11.32
CA ARG A 226 13.37 8.83 10.91
C ARG A 226 12.91 8.75 9.47
N ALA A 227 13.67 8.05 8.62
CA ALA A 227 13.31 7.79 7.24
C ALA A 227 13.43 6.30 6.92
N GLY A 228 12.74 5.81 5.90
CA GLY A 228 12.68 4.38 5.57
C GLY A 228 11.99 3.54 6.64
N CYS A 229 11.17 4.16 7.47
CA CYS A 229 10.37 3.50 8.50
C CYS A 229 9.05 2.97 7.92
N VAL A 230 8.46 2.02 8.63
CA VAL A 230 7.16 1.44 8.27
C VAL A 230 6.11 1.91 9.26
N GLY A 231 4.96 2.38 8.73
CA GLY A 231 3.81 2.78 9.55
C GLY A 231 2.64 1.83 9.41
N PHE A 232 1.92 1.62 10.50
CA PHE A 232 0.64 0.93 10.49
C PHE A 232 -0.24 1.36 11.67
N MET A 233 -1.55 1.19 11.49
CA MET A 233 -2.54 1.43 12.53
C MET A 233 -2.96 0.12 13.18
N ALA A 234 -2.88 0.05 14.50
CA ALA A 234 -3.50 -1.00 15.31
C ALA A 234 -4.88 -0.47 15.77
N GLU A 235 -5.91 -0.71 14.98
CA GLU A 235 -7.23 -0.09 15.15
C GLU A 235 -7.86 -0.41 16.51
N GLU A 236 -7.73 -1.64 17.00
CA GLU A 236 -8.32 -2.07 18.27
C GLU A 236 -7.77 -1.30 19.46
N SER A 237 -6.46 -1.04 19.48
CA SER A 237 -5.81 -0.25 20.53
C SER A 237 -5.76 1.25 20.24
N GLY A 238 -6.19 1.67 19.04
CA GLY A 238 -6.08 3.07 18.63
C GLY A 238 -4.64 3.56 18.51
N GLU A 239 -3.69 2.70 18.15
CA GLU A 239 -2.26 3.01 18.14
C GLU A 239 -1.72 3.12 16.72
N PHE A 240 -1.08 4.23 16.39
CA PHE A 240 -0.26 4.39 15.20
C PHE A 240 1.19 4.04 15.52
N TRP A 241 1.70 3.00 14.89
CA TRP A 241 3.05 2.48 15.06
C TRP A 241 3.97 2.97 13.96
N VAL A 242 5.17 3.38 14.32
CA VAL A 242 6.27 3.70 13.40
C VAL A 242 7.47 2.85 13.78
N MET A 243 7.81 1.88 12.93
CA MET A 243 8.86 0.89 13.19
C MET A 243 10.11 1.14 12.37
N GLY A 244 11.28 1.02 13.00
CA GLY A 244 12.59 1.01 12.34
C GLY A 244 12.90 2.30 11.59
N GLY A 245 13.55 2.14 10.45
CA GLY A 245 14.05 3.25 9.66
C GLY A 245 15.50 3.57 10.00
N TYR A 246 16.00 4.68 9.47
CA TYR A 246 17.36 5.16 9.71
C TYR A 246 17.35 6.64 10.12
N GLY A 247 18.24 6.97 11.02
CA GLY A 247 18.49 8.31 11.53
C GLY A 247 19.69 8.95 10.85
N ASP A 248 20.53 9.62 11.63
CA ASP A 248 21.69 10.34 11.13
C ASP A 248 22.75 9.42 10.53
N SER A 249 23.40 9.91 9.47
CA SER A 249 24.57 9.24 8.92
C SER A 249 25.80 9.61 9.74
N ARG A 250 26.53 8.62 10.20
CA ARG A 250 27.84 8.82 10.83
C ARG A 250 28.94 8.58 9.80
N THR A 251 29.95 9.44 9.78
CA THR A 251 31.12 9.22 8.93
C THR A 251 32.09 8.29 9.66
N VAL A 252 32.27 7.08 9.13
CA VAL A 252 33.24 6.13 9.63
C VAL A 252 34.55 6.33 8.87
N SER A 253 35.67 6.51 9.60
CA SER A 253 37.02 6.72 9.03
C SER A 253 37.16 7.94 8.10
N GLY A 254 36.30 8.94 8.25
CA GLY A 254 36.35 10.18 7.47
C GLY A 254 35.98 10.08 5.99
N VAL A 255 35.60 8.90 5.48
CA VAL A 255 35.43 8.66 4.04
C VAL A 255 34.05 8.17 3.66
N PHE A 256 33.42 7.34 4.47
CA PHE A 256 32.14 6.74 4.10
C PHE A 256 31.02 7.09 5.11
N PRO A 257 29.90 7.70 4.66
CA PRO A 257 28.72 7.86 5.49
C PRO A 257 28.06 6.49 5.69
N VAL A 258 27.82 6.12 6.95
CA VAL A 258 27.08 4.93 7.35
C VAL A 258 25.80 5.39 8.07
N ASP A 259 24.64 4.93 7.58
CA ASP A 259 23.37 5.23 8.22
C ASP A 259 23.21 4.42 9.51
N GLU A 260 22.74 5.08 10.55
CA GLU A 260 22.32 4.43 11.78
C GLU A 260 20.90 3.90 11.60
N TYR A 261 20.73 2.58 11.69
CA TYR A 261 19.40 1.94 11.60
C TYR A 261 18.79 1.82 12.99
N TYR A 262 17.54 2.25 13.11
CA TYR A 262 16.77 2.11 14.33
C TYR A 262 16.20 0.69 14.47
N ARG A 263 16.35 0.15 15.67
CA ARG A 263 15.91 -1.19 16.05
C ARG A 263 14.66 -1.14 16.94
N ASP A 264 14.13 0.04 17.14
CA ASP A 264 13.00 0.37 17.98
C ASP A 264 11.75 0.71 17.18
N ALA A 265 10.67 0.92 17.89
CA ALA A 265 9.45 1.54 17.38
C ALA A 265 9.04 2.72 18.25
N VAL A 266 8.23 3.59 17.69
CA VAL A 266 7.51 4.64 18.43
C VAL A 266 6.03 4.54 18.13
N VAL A 267 5.20 4.85 19.11
CA VAL A 267 3.76 4.67 19.05
C VAL A 267 3.06 5.95 19.46
N LEU A 268 2.07 6.34 18.68
CA LEU A 268 1.17 7.45 18.97
C LEU A 268 -0.23 6.87 19.23
N GLU A 269 -0.81 7.19 20.38
CA GLU A 269 -2.12 6.71 20.79
C GLU A 269 -3.23 7.68 20.37
N LEU A 270 -4.32 7.15 19.82
CA LEU A 270 -5.55 7.88 19.58
C LEU A 270 -6.38 7.88 20.87
N LYS A 271 -6.61 9.05 21.42
CA LYS A 271 -7.41 9.24 22.65
C LYS A 271 -8.82 9.71 22.28
N LYS A 272 -9.81 9.23 23.03
CA LYS A 272 -11.14 9.83 23.03
C LYS A 272 -11.12 10.97 24.05
N ASN A 273 -11.50 12.15 23.65
CA ASN A 273 -11.73 13.25 24.59
C ASN A 273 -13.14 13.08 25.19
N ASP A 274 -13.22 12.95 26.51
CA ASP A 274 -14.45 12.56 27.20
C ASP A 274 -15.52 13.66 27.23
N ASP A 275 -15.14 14.95 27.03
CA ASP A 275 -16.05 16.09 27.22
C ASP A 275 -16.88 16.51 26.00
N ASP A 276 -16.41 16.25 24.78
CA ASP A 276 -17.11 16.66 23.54
C ASP A 276 -17.25 15.57 22.48
N GLY A 277 -16.79 14.35 22.78
CA GLY A 277 -16.77 13.24 21.84
C GLY A 277 -15.72 13.39 20.70
N SER A 278 -14.86 14.40 20.78
CA SER A 278 -13.77 14.57 19.83
C SER A 278 -12.65 13.55 20.09
N HIS A 279 -11.98 13.14 19.01
CA HIS A 279 -10.80 12.28 19.09
C HIS A 279 -9.55 13.14 19.02
N GLY A 280 -8.70 13.06 20.04
CA GLY A 280 -7.38 13.68 20.08
C GLY A 280 -6.25 12.65 19.93
N TRP A 281 -5.07 13.11 19.56
CA TRP A 281 -3.85 12.30 19.58
C TRP A 281 -3.07 12.55 20.86
N GLY A 282 -2.51 11.49 21.45
CA GLY A 282 -1.66 11.56 22.61
C GLY A 282 -0.23 11.97 22.27
N THR A 283 0.67 11.72 23.20
CA THR A 283 2.11 11.90 23.03
C THR A 283 2.77 10.63 22.51
N TRP A 284 3.93 10.76 21.87
CA TRP A 284 4.72 9.64 21.41
C TRP A 284 5.27 8.83 22.58
N ARG A 285 5.13 7.51 22.50
CA ARG A 285 5.71 6.53 23.44
C ARG A 285 6.78 5.72 22.72
N GLU A 286 7.97 5.62 23.28
CA GLU A 286 9.02 4.76 22.74
C GLU A 286 8.78 3.30 23.15
N VAL A 287 8.96 2.41 22.16
CA VAL A 287 8.96 0.96 22.35
C VAL A 287 10.38 0.50 22.09
N GLY A 288 11.12 0.08 23.09
CA GLY A 288 12.55 -0.21 23.03
C GLY A 288 12.99 -1.16 21.90
N ASP A 289 14.22 -1.63 21.97
CA ASP A 289 14.81 -2.51 20.98
C ASP A 289 13.98 -3.79 20.79
N MET A 290 13.64 -4.08 19.55
CA MET A 290 12.84 -5.26 19.14
C MET A 290 13.68 -6.53 18.91
N TRP A 291 14.99 -6.46 19.14
CA TRP A 291 15.94 -7.53 18.86
C TRP A 291 16.74 -7.94 20.10
N GLY A 292 17.22 -9.16 20.14
CA GLY A 292 18.21 -9.59 21.12
C GLY A 292 19.59 -8.96 20.89
N GLU A 293 20.45 -9.00 21.91
CA GLU A 293 21.84 -8.58 21.76
C GLU A 293 22.56 -9.39 20.68
N GLY A 294 23.29 -8.70 19.81
CA GLY A 294 24.03 -9.34 18.70
C GLY A 294 23.21 -9.77 17.49
N GLU A 295 21.90 -9.66 17.57
CA GLU A 295 21.01 -9.89 16.44
C GLU A 295 20.94 -8.66 15.54
N ARG A 296 20.40 -8.83 14.37
CA ARG A 296 20.25 -7.94 13.21
C ARG A 296 20.22 -6.42 13.49
N THR A 297 20.76 -5.68 12.55
CA THR A 297 20.82 -4.21 12.59
C THR A 297 19.79 -3.53 11.67
N ARG A 298 19.09 -4.28 10.81
CA ARG A 298 18.19 -3.73 9.79
C ARG A 298 16.91 -4.54 9.67
N LEU A 299 15.77 -3.85 9.56
CA LEU A 299 14.48 -4.46 9.26
C LEU A 299 14.40 -4.92 7.80
N GLY A 300 13.74 -6.05 7.57
CA GLY A 300 13.32 -6.52 6.26
C GLY A 300 12.05 -5.81 5.76
N LYS A 301 11.38 -6.42 4.79
CA LYS A 301 10.06 -5.92 4.34
C LYS A 301 8.99 -6.30 5.35
N ILE A 302 8.29 -5.31 5.87
CA ILE A 302 7.23 -5.48 6.87
C ILE A 302 5.87 -5.41 6.19
N VAL A 303 4.98 -6.29 6.56
CA VAL A 303 3.56 -6.25 6.21
C VAL A 303 2.70 -6.44 7.44
N VAL A 304 1.54 -5.81 7.42
CA VAL A 304 0.52 -5.93 8.45
C VAL A 304 -0.63 -6.74 7.90
N MET A 305 -1.01 -7.76 8.61
CA MET A 305 -2.15 -8.60 8.28
C MET A 305 -3.28 -8.30 9.25
N GLU A 306 -4.36 -7.72 8.73
CA GLU A 306 -5.58 -7.52 9.48
C GLU A 306 -6.25 -8.87 9.71
N ASP A 307 -6.66 -9.14 10.93
CA ASP A 307 -7.46 -10.32 11.24
C ASP A 307 -8.94 -10.06 10.90
N GLU A 308 -9.60 -10.99 10.18
CA GLU A 308 -11.03 -10.90 9.84
C GLU A 308 -11.92 -10.94 11.08
N ASP A 309 -11.48 -11.52 12.18
CA ASP A 309 -12.19 -11.61 13.45
C ASP A 309 -11.98 -10.37 14.35
N HIS A 310 -11.49 -9.25 13.79
CA HIS A 310 -11.20 -7.99 14.51
C HIS A 310 -10.24 -8.14 15.70
N ARG A 311 -9.42 -9.18 15.70
CA ARG A 311 -8.33 -9.34 16.65
C ARG A 311 -7.12 -8.53 16.19
N ARG A 312 -6.22 -8.29 17.10
CA ARG A 312 -5.02 -7.44 16.91
C ARG A 312 -4.30 -7.72 15.61
N PRO A 313 -3.90 -6.70 14.84
CA PRO A 313 -3.18 -6.90 13.60
C PRO A 313 -1.89 -7.67 13.86
N GLU A 314 -1.62 -8.65 13.02
CA GLU A 314 -0.39 -9.42 13.04
C GLU A 314 0.64 -8.77 12.13
N VAL A 315 1.85 -8.57 12.64
CA VAL A 315 2.94 -7.93 11.90
C VAL A 315 3.97 -8.98 11.52
N PHE A 316 4.25 -9.08 10.23
CA PHE A 316 5.23 -10.01 9.68
C PHE A 316 6.33 -9.27 8.94
N MET A 317 7.52 -9.83 8.98
CA MET A 317 8.69 -9.31 8.30
C MET A 317 9.31 -10.42 7.45
N LEU A 318 9.58 -10.11 6.18
CA LEU A 318 10.39 -10.95 5.31
C LEU A 318 11.80 -10.37 5.23
N ASP A 319 12.77 -11.17 5.66
CA ASP A 319 14.18 -10.85 5.49
C ASP A 319 14.91 -12.04 4.90
N ASN A 320 15.61 -11.79 3.78
CA ASN A 320 16.21 -12.85 2.97
C ASN A 320 15.17 -13.93 2.57
N ASN A 321 15.17 -15.06 3.23
CA ASN A 321 14.24 -16.17 2.98
C ASN A 321 13.46 -16.57 4.23
N ASP A 322 13.52 -15.78 5.29
CA ASP A 322 12.85 -16.06 6.55
C ASP A 322 11.73 -15.07 6.79
N ILE A 323 10.57 -15.59 7.18
CA ILE A 323 9.45 -14.81 7.67
C ILE A 323 9.49 -14.85 9.19
N SER A 324 9.51 -13.66 9.79
CA SER A 324 9.41 -13.48 11.23
C SER A 324 8.08 -12.82 11.58
N ARG A 325 7.52 -13.15 12.73
CA ARG A 325 6.32 -12.55 13.30
C ARG A 325 6.71 -11.73 14.51
N TYR A 326 6.13 -10.54 14.63
CA TYR A 326 6.35 -9.65 15.76
C TYR A 326 5.40 -9.97 16.91
N ASP A 327 5.97 -10.22 18.08
CA ASP A 327 5.23 -10.37 19.34
C ASP A 327 5.22 -9.04 20.08
N LYS A 328 4.05 -8.37 20.09
CA LYS A 328 3.86 -7.08 20.78
C LYS A 328 4.06 -7.18 22.31
N ALA A 329 3.71 -8.32 22.90
CA ALA A 329 3.78 -8.48 24.36
C ALA A 329 5.23 -8.61 24.84
N LEU A 330 6.05 -9.30 24.08
CA LEU A 330 7.47 -9.51 24.37
C LEU A 330 8.37 -8.45 23.73
N ASN A 331 7.83 -7.61 22.86
CA ASN A 331 8.60 -6.68 22.02
C ASN A 331 9.73 -7.37 21.27
N ARG A 332 9.45 -8.51 20.60
CA ARG A 332 10.47 -9.31 19.92
C ARG A 332 9.96 -9.89 18.62
N TRP A 333 10.90 -10.05 17.69
CA TRP A 333 10.68 -10.78 16.45
C TRP A 333 10.99 -12.25 16.66
N HIS A 334 10.09 -13.14 16.28
CA HIS A 334 10.25 -14.58 16.30
C HIS A 334 10.16 -15.14 14.90
N LYS A 335 11.04 -16.07 14.57
CA LYS A 335 10.98 -16.77 13.30
C LYS A 335 9.69 -17.59 13.21
N GLU A 336 8.87 -17.30 12.21
CA GLU A 336 7.63 -18.00 11.92
C GLU A 336 7.88 -19.19 10.97
N THR A 337 8.54 -18.94 9.83
CA THR A 337 8.79 -19.95 8.80
C THR A 337 9.89 -19.50 7.84
N SER A 338 10.36 -20.42 7.01
CA SER A 338 11.26 -20.09 5.89
C SER A 338 10.53 -20.28 4.56
N VAL A 339 10.83 -19.43 3.60
CA VAL A 339 10.30 -19.54 2.24
C VAL A 339 10.81 -20.83 1.59
N PRO A 340 9.94 -21.74 1.12
CA PRO A 340 10.33 -23.07 0.64
C PRO A 340 11.32 -23.04 -0.53
N ARG A 341 11.04 -22.19 -1.52
CA ARG A 341 11.95 -21.96 -2.64
C ARG A 341 12.74 -20.70 -2.41
N LYS A 342 14.02 -20.89 -2.07
CA LYS A 342 14.96 -19.79 -1.89
C LYS A 342 15.12 -19.01 -3.19
N VAL A 343 15.02 -17.71 -3.11
CA VAL A 343 15.31 -16.81 -4.23
C VAL A 343 16.75 -16.31 -4.06
N PRO A 344 17.53 -16.21 -5.15
CA PRO A 344 18.91 -15.73 -5.07
C PRO A 344 19.00 -14.36 -4.39
N CYS A 345 19.96 -14.15 -3.50
CA CYS A 345 20.16 -12.95 -2.68
C CYS A 345 20.21 -11.61 -3.46
N LYS A 346 20.41 -11.67 -4.77
CA LYS A 346 20.46 -10.48 -5.63
C LYS A 346 19.11 -10.03 -6.18
N LYS A 347 18.02 -10.77 -5.90
CA LYS A 347 16.68 -10.43 -6.40
C LYS A 347 15.81 -9.89 -5.28
N SER A 348 15.06 -8.85 -5.59
CA SER A 348 14.06 -8.30 -4.70
C SER A 348 12.79 -9.15 -4.69
N PHE A 349 12.13 -9.20 -3.54
CA PHE A 349 10.85 -9.85 -3.37
C PHE A 349 9.72 -8.83 -3.24
N GLY A 350 8.55 -9.14 -3.79
CA GLY A 350 7.30 -8.58 -3.30
C GLY A 350 6.87 -9.33 -2.05
N PHE A 351 6.44 -8.59 -1.02
CA PHE A 351 5.89 -9.19 0.19
C PHE A 351 4.63 -8.42 0.58
N VAL A 352 3.49 -9.12 0.62
CA VAL A 352 2.18 -8.50 0.89
C VAL A 352 1.29 -9.47 1.65
N ALA A 353 0.36 -8.92 2.43
CA ALA A 353 -0.71 -9.66 3.08
C ALA A 353 -2.02 -9.48 2.29
N LEU A 354 -2.63 -10.59 1.88
CA LEU A 354 -3.90 -10.61 1.16
C LEU A 354 -4.76 -11.76 1.70
N ASN A 355 -6.00 -11.46 2.05
CA ASN A 355 -6.99 -12.47 2.46
C ASN A 355 -6.50 -13.41 3.58
N GLY A 356 -5.82 -12.85 4.60
CA GLY A 356 -5.27 -13.63 5.72
C GLY A 356 -4.08 -14.54 5.36
N GLU A 357 -3.46 -14.33 4.20
CA GLU A 357 -2.29 -15.07 3.72
C GLU A 357 -1.14 -14.14 3.37
N LEU A 358 0.09 -14.61 3.53
CA LEU A 358 1.30 -13.90 3.18
C LEU A 358 1.77 -14.34 1.78
N HIS A 359 1.93 -13.39 0.88
CA HIS A 359 2.34 -13.63 -0.50
C HIS A 359 3.77 -13.14 -0.71
N VAL A 360 4.67 -14.05 -1.05
CA VAL A 360 6.06 -13.77 -1.43
C VAL A 360 6.17 -13.91 -2.94
N MET A 361 6.41 -12.78 -3.62
CA MET A 361 6.40 -12.68 -5.08
C MET A 361 7.81 -12.54 -5.62
N SER A 362 8.13 -13.24 -6.69
CA SER A 362 9.42 -13.12 -7.38
C SER A 362 9.29 -13.30 -8.89
N PRO A 363 10.06 -12.56 -9.72
CA PRO A 363 10.10 -12.82 -11.15
C PRO A 363 10.81 -14.13 -11.44
N VAL A 364 10.25 -14.94 -12.37
CA VAL A 364 10.91 -16.15 -12.85
C VAL A 364 11.82 -15.79 -14.01
N ASN A 365 13.13 -15.99 -13.84
CA ASN A 365 14.06 -15.92 -14.95
C ASN A 365 14.16 -17.31 -15.59
N GLY A 366 14.13 -17.37 -16.91
CA GLY A 366 13.99 -18.57 -17.74
C GLY A 366 15.02 -19.70 -17.61
N ILE A 367 15.88 -19.70 -16.58
CA ILE A 367 16.90 -20.72 -16.31
C ILE A 367 16.81 -21.14 -14.83
N ASP A 368 15.70 -21.76 -14.48
CA ASP A 368 15.62 -22.53 -13.24
C ASP A 368 15.61 -24.02 -13.57
N SER A 369 16.77 -24.53 -14.03
CA SER A 369 16.95 -25.91 -14.54
C SER A 369 17.41 -26.90 -13.47
N MET A 370 17.36 -26.59 -12.15
CA MET A 370 17.98 -27.49 -11.17
C MET A 370 17.06 -28.50 -10.46
N GLU A 371 15.73 -28.45 -10.60
CA GLU A 371 14.88 -29.34 -9.77
C GLU A 371 13.86 -30.22 -10.49
N THR A 372 13.75 -30.18 -11.81
CA THR A 372 12.84 -31.12 -12.51
C THR A 372 13.51 -31.77 -13.72
N ARG A 373 13.41 -33.11 -13.80
CA ARG A 373 13.87 -33.92 -14.94
C ARG A 373 13.23 -33.54 -16.30
N ARG A 374 12.39 -32.51 -16.35
CA ARG A 374 11.85 -31.88 -17.57
C ARG A 374 11.84 -30.37 -17.35
N PRO A 375 12.72 -29.58 -18.00
CA PRO A 375 12.72 -28.14 -17.91
C PRO A 375 11.41 -27.62 -18.55
N ARG A 376 10.45 -27.19 -17.71
CA ARG A 376 9.35 -26.37 -18.19
C ARG A 376 9.94 -25.00 -18.49
N GLN A 377 10.05 -24.66 -19.78
CA GLN A 377 10.39 -23.31 -20.22
C GLN A 377 9.30 -22.35 -19.73
N HIS A 378 9.52 -21.74 -18.59
CA HIS A 378 8.69 -20.62 -18.15
C HIS A 378 8.97 -19.43 -19.06
N LYS A 379 7.92 -18.91 -19.70
CA LYS A 379 8.03 -17.75 -20.59
C LYS A 379 8.53 -16.55 -19.79
N ARG A 380 9.41 -15.77 -20.39
CA ARG A 380 9.95 -14.52 -19.84
C ARG A 380 8.81 -13.64 -19.30
N GLY A 381 8.96 -13.06 -18.10
CA GLY A 381 7.95 -12.24 -17.45
C GLY A 381 6.91 -13.01 -16.59
N THR A 382 7.10 -14.32 -16.37
CA THR A 382 6.26 -15.07 -15.41
C THR A 382 6.59 -14.65 -13.98
N LEU A 383 5.55 -14.51 -13.17
CA LEU A 383 5.66 -14.22 -11.73
C LEU A 383 5.40 -15.51 -10.95
N PHE A 384 6.30 -15.84 -10.03
CA PHE A 384 6.17 -16.93 -9.09
C PHE A 384 5.76 -16.37 -7.74
N ILE A 385 4.69 -16.89 -7.17
CA ILE A 385 4.12 -16.45 -5.90
C ILE A 385 4.08 -17.63 -4.96
N GLN A 386 4.75 -17.54 -3.83
CA GLN A 386 4.70 -18.48 -2.74
C GLN A 386 3.76 -17.90 -1.67
N VAL A 387 2.74 -18.64 -1.31
CA VAL A 387 1.68 -18.18 -0.41
C VAL A 387 1.75 -19.00 0.87
N TYR A 388 1.90 -18.32 1.99
CA TYR A 388 1.90 -18.90 3.32
C TYR A 388 0.62 -18.56 4.07
N HIS A 389 -0.03 -19.57 4.64
CA HIS A 389 -1.19 -19.40 5.49
C HIS A 389 -0.77 -19.52 6.97
N PRO A 390 -0.65 -18.44 7.75
CA PRO A 390 -0.09 -18.48 9.10
C PRO A 390 -0.85 -19.38 10.07
N ARG A 391 -2.20 -19.36 10.03
CA ARG A 391 -3.02 -20.21 10.92
C ARG A 391 -2.90 -21.71 10.62
N LYS A 392 -2.79 -22.09 9.33
CA LYS A 392 -2.66 -23.49 8.89
C LYS A 392 -1.23 -23.96 8.83
N LYS A 393 -0.26 -23.05 8.89
CA LYS A 393 1.17 -23.29 8.72
C LYS A 393 1.50 -24.05 7.43
N THR A 394 0.81 -23.73 6.36
CA THR A 394 0.94 -24.40 5.06
C THR A 394 1.37 -23.44 3.97
N TRP A 395 2.15 -23.98 3.02
CA TRP A 395 2.61 -23.28 1.84
C TRP A 395 1.93 -23.82 0.58
N ARG A 396 1.65 -22.92 -0.35
CA ARG A 396 1.25 -23.23 -1.73
C ARG A 396 1.98 -22.32 -2.71
N SER A 397 2.06 -22.74 -3.97
CA SER A 397 2.75 -21.97 -5.01
C SER A 397 1.81 -21.69 -6.18
N ILE A 398 1.92 -20.50 -6.73
CA ILE A 398 1.12 -20.01 -7.84
C ILE A 398 2.05 -19.42 -8.89
N TYR A 399 1.74 -19.67 -10.16
CA TYR A 399 2.38 -19.01 -11.30
C TYR A 399 1.36 -18.15 -12.01
N THR A 400 1.70 -16.90 -12.28
CA THR A 400 0.86 -15.99 -13.04
C THR A 400 1.71 -15.22 -14.05
N LYS A 401 1.09 -14.81 -15.14
CA LYS A 401 1.75 -14.01 -16.16
C LYS A 401 1.14 -12.61 -16.16
N PRO A 402 1.88 -11.60 -15.71
CA PRO A 402 1.48 -10.20 -15.89
C PRO A 402 1.25 -9.86 -17.37
N PRO A 403 0.41 -8.86 -17.68
CA PRO A 403 0.13 -8.46 -19.06
C PRO A 403 1.23 -7.62 -19.72
N PHE A 404 2.40 -7.54 -19.10
CA PHE A 404 3.59 -6.84 -19.61
C PHE A 404 4.78 -7.79 -19.66
N PRO A 405 5.73 -7.62 -20.62
CA PRO A 405 6.85 -8.53 -20.80
C PRO A 405 8.04 -8.27 -19.87
N GLN A 406 8.13 -7.09 -19.28
CA GLN A 406 9.23 -6.70 -18.41
C GLN A 406 9.13 -7.43 -17.06
N PRO A 407 10.25 -7.85 -16.45
CA PRO A 407 10.24 -8.38 -15.10
C PRO A 407 9.95 -7.25 -14.10
N LEU A 408 9.06 -7.49 -13.13
CA LEU A 408 8.85 -6.57 -12.03
C LEU A 408 10.08 -6.52 -11.12
N ASP A 409 10.56 -5.32 -10.87
CA ASP A 409 11.53 -5.07 -9.80
C ASP A 409 10.80 -4.73 -8.50
N PHE A 410 10.82 -5.65 -7.56
CA PHE A 410 10.20 -5.47 -6.26
C PHE A 410 11.06 -4.66 -5.27
N SER A 411 12.26 -4.23 -5.64
CA SER A 411 13.04 -3.29 -4.79
C SER A 411 12.43 -1.90 -4.82
N THR A 412 11.81 -1.54 -5.92
CA THR A 412 11.28 -0.19 -6.20
C THR A 412 9.76 -0.16 -6.38
N ALA A 413 9.15 -1.27 -6.82
CA ALA A 413 7.71 -1.35 -6.99
C ALA A 413 6.96 -1.12 -5.67
N VAL A 414 6.00 -0.21 -5.68
CA VAL A 414 5.09 0.02 -4.56
C VAL A 414 3.86 -0.88 -4.69
N MET A 415 3.43 -1.43 -3.57
CA MET A 415 2.30 -2.36 -3.51
C MET A 415 1.33 -1.97 -2.41
N CYS A 416 0.04 -2.02 -2.71
CA CYS A 416 -1.04 -1.70 -1.77
C CYS A 416 -2.18 -2.70 -1.91
N SER A 417 -2.61 -3.30 -0.81
CA SER A 417 -3.82 -4.12 -0.79
C SER A 417 -5.07 -3.25 -0.68
N ILE A 418 -6.15 -3.66 -1.35
CA ILE A 418 -7.47 -3.02 -1.25
C ILE A 418 -8.57 -4.07 -1.17
N LYS A 419 -9.65 -3.76 -0.45
CA LYS A 419 -10.84 -4.60 -0.30
C LYS A 419 -12.02 -3.95 -1.04
N LEU A 420 -12.53 -4.61 -2.09
CA LEU A 420 -13.61 -4.10 -2.97
C LEU A 420 -14.79 -5.06 -3.11
#